data_26439dac282e4f17c723239491b8b8f1
#
_entry.id   26439dac282e4f17c723239491b8b8f1
#
_cell.length_a   1.000
_cell.length_b   1.000
_cell.length_c   1.000
_cell.angle_alpha   90.00
_cell.angle_beta   90.00
_cell.angle_gamma   90.00
#
_symmetry.space_group_name_H-M   'P 1'
#
loop_
_entity.id
_entity.type
_entity.pdbx_description
1 polymer ?
#
loop_
_entity_poly.entity_id
_entity_poly.type
_entity_poly.pdbx_seq_one_letter_code
_entity_poly.pdbx_strand_id
1 'polypeptide(L)'
;VALDDVLTNDSTPALTGTVNDPTATVVVNVDGVDYPAVNNGDGTWTLADNTLPTLADGPHTITVTATDAAGNVGNDTAVVTIDTSLPVVSLDDLTTNDTTPALTGAIDDPTATVVVNVDGIDYPATNNGDGTWTLADNTLPALIDGPHTVAVTATDPAGNTATDTATLTIDTVPADLIGAITIPEDLNGDGILNADELGT
;
A
#
# COMPACT_ATOMS: atom_id res chain seq x y z
N VAL A 1 34.23 -10.32 -6.62
CA VAL A 1 33.13 -10.10 -5.62
C VAL A 1 32.23 -9.00 -6.16
N ALA A 2 30.94 -9.11 -5.89
CA ALA A 2 29.95 -8.08 -6.27
C ALA A 2 28.85 -7.96 -5.21
N LEU A 3 28.26 -6.77 -5.13
CA LEU A 3 27.14 -6.39 -4.29
C LEU A 3 26.29 -5.38 -5.08
N ASP A 4 24.97 -5.55 -5.08
CA ASP A 4 24.02 -4.62 -5.69
C ASP A 4 23.50 -3.59 -4.66
N ASP A 5 23.00 -2.45 -5.14
CA ASP A 5 22.32 -1.47 -4.29
C ASP A 5 21.06 -2.09 -3.66
N VAL A 6 20.78 -1.72 -2.41
CA VAL A 6 19.64 -2.21 -1.64
C VAL A 6 18.83 -1.02 -1.11
N LEU A 7 17.50 -1.08 -1.22
CA LEU A 7 16.56 -0.22 -0.53
C LEU A 7 15.69 -1.10 0.37
N THR A 8 15.61 -0.76 1.66
CA THR A 8 14.93 -1.61 2.65
C THR A 8 14.43 -0.80 3.84
N ASN A 9 13.37 -1.26 4.47
CA ASN A 9 12.90 -0.75 5.76
C ASN A 9 13.52 -1.51 6.97
N ASP A 10 14.37 -2.50 6.70
CA ASP A 10 15.10 -3.18 7.76
C ASP A 10 16.38 -2.38 8.10
N SER A 11 16.47 -1.90 9.34
CA SER A 11 17.62 -1.13 9.81
C SER A 11 18.86 -1.98 10.13
N THR A 12 18.76 -3.30 10.08
CA THR A 12 19.86 -4.27 10.36
C THR A 12 19.95 -5.33 9.25
N PRO A 13 19.91 -4.97 7.96
CA PRO A 13 19.59 -5.91 6.88
C PRO A 13 20.65 -6.98 6.69
N ALA A 14 20.22 -8.16 6.25
CA ALA A 14 21.13 -9.13 5.64
C ALA A 14 21.68 -8.57 4.33
N LEU A 15 22.98 -8.78 4.07
CA LEU A 15 23.61 -8.43 2.81
C LEU A 15 24.11 -9.69 2.10
N THR A 16 23.89 -9.77 0.81
CA THR A 16 24.28 -10.90 -0.02
C THR A 16 24.87 -10.43 -1.34
N GLY A 17 25.71 -11.25 -1.94
CA GLY A 17 26.27 -10.95 -3.24
C GLY A 17 27.02 -12.13 -3.81
N THR A 18 27.84 -11.89 -4.82
CA THR A 18 28.60 -12.95 -5.52
C THR A 18 30.10 -12.87 -5.25
N VAL A 19 30.75 -14.04 -5.21
CA VAL A 19 32.20 -14.19 -5.13
C VAL A 19 32.62 -15.39 -5.98
N ASN A 20 33.59 -15.19 -6.89
CA ASN A 20 34.02 -16.22 -7.84
C ASN A 20 35.01 -17.25 -7.27
N ASP A 21 35.69 -16.93 -6.16
CA ASP A 21 36.57 -17.85 -5.47
C ASP A 21 35.90 -18.44 -4.24
N PRO A 22 35.63 -19.77 -4.23
CA PRO A 22 34.92 -20.41 -3.10
C PRO A 22 35.73 -20.48 -1.81
N THR A 23 37.04 -20.13 -1.87
CA THR A 23 37.95 -20.16 -0.73
C THR A 23 38.35 -18.78 -0.23
N ALA A 24 37.98 -17.71 -0.95
CA ALA A 24 38.28 -16.34 -0.55
C ALA A 24 37.58 -15.99 0.80
N THR A 25 38.28 -15.22 1.62
CA THR A 25 37.67 -14.56 2.79
C THR A 25 36.92 -13.33 2.31
N VAL A 26 35.70 -13.10 2.84
CA VAL A 26 34.86 -11.95 2.47
C VAL A 26 34.65 -11.07 3.70
N VAL A 27 34.88 -9.78 3.52
CA VAL A 27 34.66 -8.75 4.54
C VAL A 27 33.78 -7.66 3.95
N VAL A 28 32.77 -7.25 4.69
CA VAL A 28 31.87 -6.14 4.37
C VAL A 28 32.20 -4.97 5.27
N ASN A 29 32.55 -3.83 4.70
CA ASN A 29 32.75 -2.58 5.42
C ASN A 29 31.47 -1.74 5.31
N VAL A 30 30.90 -1.32 6.44
CA VAL A 30 29.75 -0.43 6.53
C VAL A 30 30.18 0.79 7.34
N ASP A 31 30.14 1.96 6.72
CA ASP A 31 30.47 3.25 7.36
C ASP A 31 31.83 3.22 8.11
N GLY A 32 32.81 2.48 7.57
CA GLY A 32 34.16 2.38 8.11
C GLY A 32 34.39 1.28 9.13
N VAL A 33 33.38 0.43 9.41
CA VAL A 33 33.47 -0.73 10.30
C VAL A 33 33.41 -2.03 9.50
N ASP A 34 34.36 -2.94 9.76
CA ASP A 34 34.48 -4.22 9.08
C ASP A 34 33.65 -5.31 9.75
N TYR A 35 32.89 -6.06 8.96
CA TYR A 35 32.10 -7.21 9.36
C TYR A 35 32.51 -8.44 8.52
N PRO A 36 32.95 -9.54 9.13
CA PRO A 36 33.24 -10.76 8.40
C PRO A 36 31.96 -11.39 7.84
N ALA A 37 31.93 -11.63 6.54
CA ALA A 37 30.85 -12.30 5.86
C ALA A 37 31.20 -13.77 5.56
N VAL A 38 30.17 -14.59 5.38
CA VAL A 38 30.32 -16.01 5.03
C VAL A 38 30.41 -16.17 3.52
N ASN A 39 31.51 -16.74 3.02
CA ASN A 39 31.59 -17.25 1.66
C ASN A 39 30.89 -18.63 1.66
N ASN A 40 29.80 -18.76 0.90
CA ASN A 40 28.95 -19.97 0.90
C ASN A 40 29.59 -21.12 0.10
N GLY A 41 30.64 -20.83 -0.69
CA GLY A 41 31.35 -21.82 -1.50
C GLY A 41 30.64 -22.22 -2.80
N ASP A 42 29.47 -21.64 -3.06
CA ASP A 42 28.63 -21.87 -4.25
C ASP A 42 28.64 -20.70 -5.24
N GLY A 43 29.55 -19.73 -5.05
CA GLY A 43 29.63 -18.51 -5.82
C GLY A 43 28.93 -17.31 -5.19
N THR A 44 28.39 -17.48 -3.99
CA THR A 44 27.73 -16.42 -3.23
C THR A 44 28.38 -16.18 -1.87
N TRP A 45 28.11 -15.02 -1.29
CA TRP A 45 28.48 -14.69 0.09
C TRP A 45 27.28 -14.09 0.82
N THR A 46 27.29 -14.15 2.16
CA THR A 46 26.22 -13.64 3.00
C THR A 46 26.78 -13.00 4.26
N LEU A 47 26.32 -11.80 4.57
CA LEU A 47 26.34 -11.22 5.92
C LEU A 47 24.95 -11.41 6.52
N ALA A 48 24.87 -12.16 7.62
CA ALA A 48 23.58 -12.55 8.18
C ALA A 48 22.81 -11.32 8.71
N ASP A 49 21.49 -11.44 8.68
CA ASP A 49 20.56 -10.48 9.28
C ASP A 49 20.92 -10.22 10.76
N ASN A 50 20.70 -8.97 11.22
CA ASN A 50 21.03 -8.52 12.57
C ASN A 50 22.54 -8.61 12.95
N THR A 51 23.44 -8.75 11.97
CA THR A 51 24.89 -8.65 12.19
C THR A 51 25.35 -7.20 12.28
N LEU A 52 24.71 -6.32 11.52
CA LEU A 52 24.96 -4.88 11.55
C LEU A 52 24.31 -4.25 12.79
N PRO A 53 24.85 -3.15 13.32
CA PRO A 53 24.11 -2.31 14.25
C PRO A 53 22.93 -1.68 13.53
N THR A 54 21.95 -1.17 14.28
CA THR A 54 20.86 -0.37 13.72
C THR A 54 21.44 0.81 12.92
N LEU A 55 21.21 0.81 11.62
CA LEU A 55 21.56 1.88 10.72
C LEU A 55 20.48 2.96 10.75
N ALA A 56 20.84 4.21 10.59
CA ALA A 56 19.90 5.32 10.51
C ALA A 56 19.26 5.37 9.12
N ASP A 57 18.11 6.03 8.99
CA ASP A 57 17.51 6.30 7.69
C ASP A 57 18.46 7.10 6.80
N GLY A 58 18.52 6.72 5.54
CA GLY A 58 19.36 7.32 4.52
C GLY A 58 20.36 6.35 3.90
N PRO A 59 21.22 6.84 3.00
CA PRO A 59 22.19 6.03 2.28
C PRO A 59 23.43 5.72 3.11
N HIS A 60 23.82 4.43 3.14
CA HIS A 60 25.06 3.91 3.73
C HIS A 60 25.93 3.34 2.63
N THR A 61 27.22 3.74 2.58
CA THR A 61 28.16 3.18 1.63
C THR A 61 28.70 1.87 2.15
N ILE A 62 28.51 0.82 1.35
CA ILE A 62 29.01 -0.53 1.65
C ILE A 62 30.18 -0.83 0.71
N THR A 63 31.27 -1.38 1.24
CA THR A 63 32.35 -1.93 0.44
C THR A 63 32.53 -3.39 0.80
N VAL A 64 32.40 -4.28 -0.18
CA VAL A 64 32.72 -5.69 0.00
C VAL A 64 34.10 -5.99 -0.56
N THR A 65 34.90 -6.73 0.21
CA THR A 65 36.26 -7.11 -0.15
C THR A 65 36.41 -8.63 -0.03
N ALA A 66 36.86 -9.26 -1.12
CA ALA A 66 37.27 -10.67 -1.11
C ALA A 66 38.77 -10.79 -1.24
N THR A 67 39.39 -11.65 -0.43
CA THR A 67 40.83 -11.90 -0.43
C THR A 67 41.09 -13.40 -0.58
N ASP A 68 41.84 -13.79 -1.61
CA ASP A 68 42.23 -15.20 -1.85
C ASP A 68 43.38 -15.64 -0.94
N ALA A 69 43.71 -16.94 -0.98
CA ALA A 69 44.80 -17.52 -0.18
C ALA A 69 46.20 -16.99 -0.55
N ALA A 70 46.37 -16.39 -1.72
CA ALA A 70 47.62 -15.77 -2.17
C ALA A 70 47.74 -14.30 -1.78
N GLY A 71 46.67 -13.72 -1.23
CA GLY A 71 46.58 -12.32 -0.81
C GLY A 71 46.11 -11.38 -1.93
N ASN A 72 45.60 -11.90 -3.07
CA ASN A 72 44.96 -11.04 -4.07
C ASN A 72 43.61 -10.56 -3.59
N VAL A 73 43.33 -9.28 -3.83
CA VAL A 73 42.15 -8.59 -3.34
C VAL A 73 41.27 -8.15 -4.51
N GLY A 74 39.99 -8.46 -4.42
CA GLY A 74 38.93 -7.89 -5.24
C GLY A 74 37.92 -7.15 -4.35
N ASN A 75 37.39 -6.04 -4.83
CA ASN A 75 36.38 -5.29 -4.08
C ASN A 75 35.27 -4.77 -5.01
N ASP A 76 34.14 -4.45 -4.39
CA ASP A 76 33.00 -3.79 -5.00
C ASP A 76 32.34 -2.85 -3.99
N THR A 77 31.59 -1.87 -4.48
CA THR A 77 30.89 -0.90 -3.64
C THR A 77 29.44 -0.75 -4.07
N ALA A 78 28.55 -0.66 -3.09
CA ALA A 78 27.13 -0.42 -3.30
C ALA A 78 26.59 0.54 -2.24
N VAL A 79 25.35 0.96 -2.41
CA VAL A 79 24.63 1.77 -1.45
C VAL A 79 23.49 0.94 -0.86
N VAL A 80 23.45 0.84 0.46
CA VAL A 80 22.27 0.37 1.19
C VAL A 80 21.52 1.60 1.70
N THR A 81 20.30 1.79 1.25
CA THR A 81 19.44 2.88 1.71
C THR A 81 18.42 2.32 2.69
N ILE A 82 18.48 2.79 3.92
CA ILE A 82 17.48 2.50 4.94
C ILE A 82 16.39 3.56 4.86
N ASP A 83 15.14 3.11 4.80
CA ASP A 83 13.96 3.96 4.86
C ASP A 83 12.90 3.28 5.74
N THR A 84 12.74 3.78 6.95
CA THR A 84 11.75 3.28 7.92
C THR A 84 10.51 4.18 8.00
N SER A 85 10.42 5.21 7.14
CA SER A 85 9.32 6.16 7.12
C SER A 85 8.07 5.51 6.52
N LEU A 86 6.95 5.54 7.24
CA LEU A 86 5.69 5.02 6.73
C LEU A 86 5.07 6.01 5.73
N PRO A 87 4.51 5.56 4.60
CA PRO A 87 3.66 6.40 3.77
C PRO A 87 2.41 6.82 4.54
N VAL A 88 1.78 7.93 4.16
CA VAL A 88 0.49 8.35 4.69
C VAL A 88 -0.56 8.16 3.61
N VAL A 89 -1.61 7.39 3.92
CA VAL A 89 -2.75 7.16 3.02
C VAL A 89 -4.05 7.45 3.76
N SER A 90 -5.05 7.98 3.06
CA SER A 90 -6.38 8.22 3.63
C SER A 90 -7.51 7.82 2.70
N LEU A 91 -8.64 7.47 3.32
CA LEU A 91 -9.90 7.14 2.68
C LEU A 91 -11.05 7.69 3.54
N ASP A 92 -12.00 8.38 2.93
CA ASP A 92 -13.18 8.90 3.61
C ASP A 92 -14.39 7.95 3.46
N ASP A 93 -15.34 8.03 4.40
CA ASP A 93 -16.62 7.35 4.27
C ASP A 93 -17.36 7.84 3.04
N LEU A 94 -17.97 6.91 2.30
CA LEU A 94 -18.75 7.21 1.10
C LEU A 94 -20.14 6.60 1.19
N THR A 95 -21.19 7.40 0.92
CA THR A 95 -22.55 6.90 0.70
C THR A 95 -22.96 7.23 -0.73
N THR A 96 -23.42 6.24 -1.48
CA THR A 96 -23.74 6.38 -2.91
C THR A 96 -24.86 5.42 -3.33
N ASN A 97 -25.57 5.78 -4.41
CA ASN A 97 -26.51 4.87 -5.08
C ASN A 97 -25.85 4.10 -6.25
N ASP A 98 -24.58 4.34 -6.50
CA ASP A 98 -23.80 3.56 -7.47
C ASP A 98 -23.34 2.26 -6.81
N THR A 99 -23.66 1.12 -7.43
CA THR A 99 -23.29 -0.20 -6.90
C THR A 99 -21.86 -0.61 -7.23
N THR A 100 -21.18 0.13 -8.10
CA THR A 100 -19.79 -0.13 -8.54
C THR A 100 -18.91 1.13 -8.48
N PRO A 101 -18.94 1.90 -7.36
CA PRO A 101 -18.42 3.26 -7.33
C PRO A 101 -16.90 3.31 -7.49
N ALA A 102 -16.41 4.42 -8.02
CA ALA A 102 -15.02 4.79 -7.87
C ALA A 102 -14.71 5.12 -6.41
N LEU A 103 -13.50 4.73 -5.94
CA LEU A 103 -12.99 5.13 -4.63
C LEU A 103 -11.73 5.97 -4.82
N THR A 104 -11.57 6.99 -4.00
CA THR A 104 -10.44 7.93 -4.08
C THR A 104 -10.01 8.36 -2.69
N GLY A 105 -8.77 8.80 -2.56
CA GLY A 105 -8.25 9.35 -1.32
C GLY A 105 -6.92 10.05 -1.53
N ALA A 106 -6.29 10.45 -0.42
CA ALA A 106 -4.98 11.08 -0.46
C ALA A 106 -3.85 10.07 -0.18
N ILE A 107 -2.68 10.37 -0.73
CA ILE A 107 -1.42 9.64 -0.48
C ILE A 107 -0.26 10.62 -0.60
N ASP A 108 0.69 10.58 0.33
CA ASP A 108 1.84 11.50 0.33
C ASP A 108 3.03 11.01 -0.49
N ASP A 109 3.19 9.67 -0.63
CA ASP A 109 4.27 9.08 -1.42
C ASP A 109 3.83 8.80 -2.87
N PRO A 110 4.37 9.53 -3.88
CA PRO A 110 4.02 9.33 -5.28
C PRO A 110 4.51 8.00 -5.87
N THR A 111 5.40 7.28 -5.16
CA THR A 111 6.01 6.01 -5.60
C THR A 111 5.39 4.78 -4.96
N ALA A 112 4.60 4.97 -3.90
CA ALA A 112 3.94 3.88 -3.20
C ALA A 112 2.91 3.17 -4.09
N THR A 113 2.81 1.86 -3.93
CA THR A 113 1.72 1.05 -4.49
C THR A 113 0.50 1.13 -3.59
N VAL A 114 -0.70 1.13 -4.18
CA VAL A 114 -1.96 1.23 -3.45
C VAL A 114 -2.85 0.03 -3.75
N VAL A 115 -3.36 -0.60 -2.70
CA VAL A 115 -4.34 -1.69 -2.77
C VAL A 115 -5.56 -1.32 -1.93
N VAL A 116 -6.74 -1.49 -2.50
CA VAL A 116 -8.02 -1.31 -1.80
C VAL A 116 -8.64 -2.67 -1.56
N ASN A 117 -8.95 -2.97 -0.31
CA ASN A 117 -9.69 -4.16 0.10
C ASN A 117 -11.15 -3.79 0.33
N VAL A 118 -12.07 -4.47 -0.34
CA VAL A 118 -13.52 -4.33 -0.12
C VAL A 118 -14.07 -5.68 0.29
N ASP A 119 -14.63 -5.76 1.50
CA ASP A 119 -15.21 -6.99 2.06
C ASP A 119 -14.27 -8.22 1.98
N GLY A 120 -12.95 -8.00 2.13
CA GLY A 120 -11.95 -9.07 2.11
C GLY A 120 -11.38 -9.41 0.74
N ILE A 121 -11.73 -8.67 -0.32
CA ILE A 121 -11.19 -8.84 -1.67
C ILE A 121 -10.32 -7.64 -2.04
N ASP A 122 -9.10 -7.91 -2.52
CA ASP A 122 -8.11 -6.91 -2.89
C ASP A 122 -8.26 -6.45 -4.34
N TYR A 123 -8.21 -5.14 -4.55
CA TYR A 123 -8.25 -4.46 -5.83
C TYR A 123 -7.05 -3.51 -5.94
N PRO A 124 -6.19 -3.65 -6.96
CA PRO A 124 -5.11 -2.71 -7.18
C PRO A 124 -5.67 -1.35 -7.60
N ALA A 125 -5.25 -0.30 -6.91
CA ALA A 125 -5.62 1.08 -7.22
C ALA A 125 -4.45 1.84 -7.86
N THR A 126 -4.76 2.94 -8.53
CA THR A 126 -3.77 3.79 -9.16
C THR A 126 -3.34 4.90 -8.20
N ASN A 127 -2.04 4.97 -7.92
CA ASN A 127 -1.42 6.17 -7.36
C ASN A 127 -1.26 7.18 -8.49
N ASN A 128 -1.91 8.34 -8.40
CA ASN A 128 -1.92 9.33 -9.48
C ASN A 128 -0.64 10.17 -9.54
N GLY A 129 0.22 10.09 -8.50
CA GLY A 129 1.47 10.83 -8.41
C GLY A 129 1.31 12.32 -8.10
N ASP A 130 0.09 12.77 -7.83
CA ASP A 130 -0.26 14.17 -7.52
C ASP A 130 -0.73 14.37 -6.07
N GLY A 131 -0.52 13.37 -5.21
CA GLY A 131 -0.98 13.35 -3.82
C GLY A 131 -2.33 12.66 -3.63
N THR A 132 -2.85 12.02 -4.69
CA THR A 132 -4.12 11.27 -4.68
C THR A 132 -3.95 9.86 -5.21
N TRP A 133 -4.90 8.98 -4.85
CA TRP A 133 -5.05 7.66 -5.44
C TRP A 133 -6.50 7.43 -5.90
N THR A 134 -6.69 6.49 -6.84
CA THR A 134 -8.00 6.17 -7.42
C THR A 134 -8.15 4.68 -7.68
N LEU A 135 -9.24 4.09 -7.21
CA LEU A 135 -9.82 2.86 -7.75
C LEU A 135 -10.90 3.26 -8.75
N ALA A 136 -10.72 2.91 -10.01
CA ALA A 136 -11.59 3.38 -11.08
C ALA A 136 -13.03 2.85 -10.92
N ASP A 137 -13.98 3.64 -11.40
CA ASP A 137 -15.37 3.25 -11.50
C ASP A 137 -15.53 1.93 -12.26
N ASN A 138 -16.52 1.12 -11.85
CA ASN A 138 -16.79 -0.22 -12.41
C ASN A 138 -15.65 -1.24 -12.25
N THR A 139 -14.68 -0.99 -11.34
CA THR A 139 -13.66 -1.98 -10.96
C THR A 139 -14.22 -2.99 -9.95
N LEU A 140 -15.08 -2.53 -9.05
CA LEU A 140 -15.78 -3.38 -8.09
C LEU A 140 -16.89 -4.18 -8.78
N PRO A 141 -17.22 -5.39 -8.30
CA PRO A 141 -18.47 -6.03 -8.66
C PRO A 141 -19.65 -5.21 -8.13
N ALA A 142 -20.85 -5.41 -8.68
CA ALA A 142 -22.03 -4.76 -8.13
C ALA A 142 -22.24 -5.18 -6.66
N LEU A 143 -22.13 -4.19 -5.78
CA LEU A 143 -22.33 -4.34 -4.34
C LEU A 143 -23.83 -4.28 -4.01
N ILE A 144 -24.23 -4.94 -2.93
CA ILE A 144 -25.61 -4.91 -2.43
C ILE A 144 -25.85 -3.68 -1.56
N ASP A 145 -27.11 -3.28 -1.37
CA ASP A 145 -27.45 -2.20 -0.45
C ASP A 145 -26.99 -2.51 0.99
N GLY A 146 -26.41 -1.51 1.64
CA GLY A 146 -25.93 -1.57 3.00
C GLY A 146 -24.45 -1.15 3.13
N PRO A 147 -23.89 -1.27 4.35
CA PRO A 147 -22.52 -0.90 4.63
C PRO A 147 -21.54 -2.01 4.21
N HIS A 148 -20.44 -1.61 3.56
CA HIS A 148 -19.30 -2.42 3.18
C HIS A 148 -18.05 -1.88 3.88
N THR A 149 -17.20 -2.77 4.36
CA THR A 149 -15.91 -2.37 4.95
C THR A 149 -14.88 -2.19 3.84
N VAL A 150 -14.25 -1.02 3.82
CA VAL A 150 -13.17 -0.70 2.88
C VAL A 150 -11.90 -0.39 3.67
N ALA A 151 -10.78 -0.96 3.24
CA ALA A 151 -9.45 -0.64 3.73
C ALA A 151 -8.56 -0.28 2.54
N VAL A 152 -7.80 0.80 2.64
CA VAL A 152 -6.76 1.15 1.68
C VAL A 152 -5.40 0.92 2.32
N THR A 153 -4.50 0.25 1.61
CA THR A 153 -3.11 0.03 2.04
C THR A 153 -2.16 0.62 1.02
N ALA A 154 -1.26 1.47 1.48
CA ALA A 154 -0.13 1.97 0.71
C ALA A 154 1.14 1.23 1.13
N THR A 155 2.00 0.89 0.15
CA THR A 155 3.31 0.28 0.38
C THR A 155 4.35 1.04 -0.43
N ASP A 156 5.35 1.59 0.24
CA ASP A 156 6.46 2.29 -0.39
C ASP A 156 7.48 1.33 -1.04
N PRO A 157 8.48 1.83 -1.79
CA PRO A 157 9.52 1.00 -2.39
C PRO A 157 10.45 0.30 -1.38
N ALA A 158 10.58 0.81 -0.14
CA ALA A 158 11.36 0.18 0.92
C ALA A 158 10.61 -0.97 1.61
N GLY A 159 9.28 -1.08 1.39
CA GLY A 159 8.40 -2.07 1.99
C GLY A 159 7.66 -1.60 3.24
N ASN A 160 7.70 -0.30 3.58
CA ASN A 160 6.86 0.23 4.65
C ASN A 160 5.40 0.28 4.22
N THR A 161 4.50 -0.04 5.13
CA THR A 161 3.06 -0.09 4.85
C THR A 161 2.27 0.78 5.81
N ALA A 162 1.26 1.47 5.29
CA ALA A 162 0.23 2.14 6.08
C ALA A 162 -1.16 1.78 5.56
N THR A 163 -2.13 1.77 6.46
CA THR A 163 -3.52 1.40 6.13
C THR A 163 -4.49 2.39 6.76
N ASP A 164 -5.51 2.76 6.00
CA ASP A 164 -6.69 3.49 6.50
C ASP A 164 -7.97 2.72 6.17
N THR A 165 -9.04 2.96 6.92
CA THR A 165 -10.30 2.23 6.79
C THR A 165 -11.49 3.17 6.79
N ALA A 166 -12.48 2.86 5.95
CA ALA A 166 -13.72 3.61 5.85
C ALA A 166 -14.92 2.69 5.61
N THR A 167 -16.11 3.25 5.70
CA THR A 167 -17.36 2.58 5.36
C THR A 167 -17.88 3.10 4.02
N LEU A 168 -18.06 2.18 3.07
CA LEU A 168 -18.80 2.42 1.83
C LEU A 168 -20.24 1.97 2.04
N THR A 169 -21.20 2.89 1.96
CA THR A 169 -22.63 2.55 2.07
C THR A 169 -23.28 2.65 0.69
N ILE A 170 -23.81 1.54 0.21
CA ILE A 170 -24.64 1.51 -0.99
C ILE A 170 -26.10 1.69 -0.59
N ASP A 171 -26.79 2.65 -1.18
CA ASP A 171 -28.20 2.90 -0.97
C ASP A 171 -28.88 3.21 -2.31
N THR A 172 -29.47 2.19 -2.93
CA THR A 172 -30.19 2.30 -4.20
C THR A 172 -31.68 2.55 -4.00
N VAL A 173 -32.13 2.64 -2.74
CA VAL A 173 -33.56 2.86 -2.42
C VAL A 173 -33.92 4.33 -2.64
N PRO A 174 -34.86 4.67 -3.55
CA PRO A 174 -35.29 6.05 -3.72
C PRO A 174 -35.93 6.57 -2.42
N ALA A 175 -35.64 7.83 -2.08
CA ALA A 175 -36.39 8.50 -1.02
C ALA A 175 -37.89 8.48 -1.36
N ASP A 176 -38.70 7.97 -0.45
CA ASP A 176 -40.16 8.03 -0.61
C ASP A 176 -40.61 9.49 -0.41
N LEU A 177 -40.71 10.22 -1.54
CA LEU A 177 -41.11 11.63 -1.59
C LEU A 177 -42.62 11.81 -1.54
N ILE A 178 -43.39 10.71 -1.60
CA ILE A 178 -44.84 10.76 -1.60
C ILE A 178 -45.36 10.21 -0.27
N GLY A 179 -45.38 11.07 0.74
CA GLY A 179 -46.27 10.84 1.85
C GLY A 179 -47.72 10.72 1.33
N ALA A 180 -48.59 10.04 2.04
CA ALA A 180 -49.99 9.93 1.65
C ALA A 180 -50.54 11.32 1.25
N ILE A 181 -50.89 11.49 -0.03
CA ILE A 181 -51.59 12.69 -0.49
C ILE A 181 -52.97 12.58 0.14
N THR A 182 -53.19 13.30 1.22
CA THR A 182 -54.52 13.51 1.77
C THR A 182 -55.17 14.63 0.99
N ILE A 183 -56.22 14.33 0.28
CA ILE A 183 -57.10 15.33 -0.34
C ILE A 183 -58.06 15.77 0.74
N PRO A 184 -57.94 16.99 1.32
CA PRO A 184 -58.76 17.41 2.48
C PRO A 184 -60.27 17.44 2.19
N GLU A 185 -60.63 17.53 0.92
CA GLU A 185 -62.02 17.57 0.40
C GLU A 185 -62.59 16.18 0.06
N ASP A 186 -61.76 15.12 0.07
CA ASP A 186 -62.21 13.72 -0.09
C ASP A 186 -62.85 13.22 1.21
N LEU A 187 -64.15 13.51 1.37
CA LEU A 187 -64.90 13.22 2.60
C LEU A 187 -65.24 11.74 2.77
N ASN A 188 -65.23 10.98 1.67
CA ASN A 188 -65.52 9.54 1.70
C ASN A 188 -64.24 8.67 1.71
N GLY A 189 -63.04 9.26 1.43
CA GLY A 189 -61.74 8.58 1.47
C GLY A 189 -61.50 7.64 0.32
N ASP A 190 -62.18 7.84 -0.87
CA ASP A 190 -62.03 6.97 -2.04
C ASP A 190 -60.91 7.43 -3.00
N GLY A 191 -60.24 8.57 -2.69
CA GLY A 191 -59.17 9.13 -3.50
C GLY A 191 -59.64 9.87 -4.76
N ILE A 192 -60.92 10.12 -4.91
CA ILE A 192 -61.56 10.79 -6.08
C ILE A 192 -62.36 11.98 -5.60
N LEU A 193 -62.04 13.20 -6.04
CA LEU A 193 -62.85 14.39 -5.81
C LEU A 193 -64.05 14.38 -6.71
N ASN A 194 -65.22 14.17 -6.19
CA ASN A 194 -66.48 14.28 -6.91
C ASN A 194 -67.25 15.61 -6.61
N ALA A 195 -68.28 15.87 -7.32
CA ALA A 195 -68.99 17.16 -7.24
C ALA A 195 -69.62 17.45 -5.84
N ASP A 196 -69.89 16.42 -5.05
CA ASP A 196 -70.48 16.57 -3.71
C ASP A 196 -69.37 16.91 -2.68
N GLU A 197 -68.12 16.66 -2.99
CA GLU A 197 -66.98 16.93 -2.13
C GLU A 197 -66.31 18.28 -2.42
N LEU A 198 -66.58 18.88 -3.58
CA LEU A 198 -66.01 20.18 -3.97
C LEU A 198 -66.73 21.38 -3.37
N GLY A 199 -67.71 21.20 -2.50
CA GLY A 199 -68.43 22.24 -1.77
C GLY A 199 -68.89 23.42 -2.63
N THR A 200 -70.07 23.38 -3.14
CA THR A 200 -70.67 24.54 -3.81
C THR A 200 -71.28 25.50 -2.78
#